data_795427649a0a58d346ee0dae2ea7e9f9
#
_entry.id   795427649a0a58d346ee0dae2ea7e9f9
#
_cell.length_a   1.000
_cell.length_b   1.000
_cell.length_c   1.000
_cell.angle_alpha   90.00
_cell.angle_beta   90.00
_cell.angle_gamma   90.00
#
_symmetry.space_group_name_H-M   'P 1'
#
loop_
_entity.id
_entity.type
_entity.pdbx_description
1 polymer ?
#
loop_
_entity_poly.entity_id
_entity_poly.type
_entity_poly.pdbx_seq_one_letter_code
_entity_poly.pdbx_strand_id
1 'polypeptide(L)'
;MPRHTDKIANMAASARKARARNIKLAKLFSLIIVVAAAFVGGFAVRGDMELLDALGLSQLTGTQDAKAKAAQTQQTYNSLSARVGEVETIVNKDSLDSYDLDTATTKMLDAFAVSTQDPYLRYYDASRFAASSSTSDASDNGGGIGVLFNEYNGSAYAVDVFEGSSAQMADVRTNDVVVSIDGDRSHAWSASEVTQAIKRDQGSQVVITWRRGSSLDDTKGTEFTTTLTVTDQTVKNVATELTNNVGYIQVKQITQNSAQLVRQAIVDLDARGAQSYVLDLRDNPGGYLTQAVDISSYFIKSGTIVRITTKSSDETTKNATGDVLTDKPLVVLVNGNTSSSAEVIAASLKDNERATIVGTTTLGKGSVQVTHELTFGGALRYTAAYYKSPLDHDIDGLGINPDISIGRSDDDDNQKSLAMETAQSMVRE
;
A
#
# COMPACT_ATOMS: atom_id res chain seq x y z
N MET A 1 3.30 26.00 -69.78
CA MET A 1 2.47 26.60 -68.68
C MET A 1 1.41 25.62 -68.24
N PRO A 2 1.68 24.72 -67.27
CA PRO A 2 0.63 24.06 -66.57
C PRO A 2 0.91 23.97 -65.00
N ARG A 3 1.30 25.04 -64.33
CA ARG A 3 1.59 25.04 -62.87
C ARG A 3 0.63 25.85 -62.02
N HIS A 4 -0.32 26.57 -62.62
CA HIS A 4 -1.26 27.39 -61.83
C HIS A 4 -2.58 26.70 -61.53
N THR A 5 -3.06 25.80 -62.40
CA THR A 5 -4.31 25.07 -62.23
C THR A 5 -4.25 23.99 -61.15
N ASP A 6 -3.09 23.32 -60.99
CA ASP A 6 -2.92 22.28 -59.95
C ASP A 6 -2.86 22.85 -58.52
N LYS A 7 -2.35 24.05 -58.34
CA LYS A 7 -2.31 24.72 -57.06
C LYS A 7 -3.69 25.11 -56.56
N ILE A 8 -4.55 25.60 -57.49
CA ILE A 8 -5.94 25.98 -57.18
C ILE A 8 -6.79 24.73 -56.86
N ALA A 9 -6.60 23.62 -57.58
CA ALA A 9 -7.27 22.37 -57.35
C ALA A 9 -6.89 21.76 -55.97
N ASN A 10 -5.61 21.80 -55.60
CA ASN A 10 -5.13 21.32 -54.32
C ASN A 10 -5.61 22.20 -53.13
N MET A 11 -5.68 23.52 -53.30
CA MET A 11 -6.27 24.42 -52.28
C MET A 11 -7.76 24.20 -52.12
N ALA A 12 -8.51 23.95 -53.22
CA ALA A 12 -9.93 23.65 -53.13
C ALA A 12 -10.19 22.27 -52.49
N ALA A 13 -9.34 21.27 -52.75
CA ALA A 13 -9.42 19.94 -52.09
C ALA A 13 -9.09 19.99 -50.61
N SER A 14 -8.08 20.78 -50.21
CA SER A 14 -7.74 20.99 -48.79
C SER A 14 -8.84 21.73 -48.03
N ALA A 15 -9.42 22.77 -48.62
CA ALA A 15 -10.55 23.50 -48.07
C ALA A 15 -11.81 22.63 -47.89
N ARG A 16 -12.09 21.73 -48.86
CA ARG A 16 -13.20 20.74 -48.72
C ARG A 16 -12.95 19.73 -47.61
N LYS A 17 -11.70 19.23 -47.46
CA LYS A 17 -11.34 18.32 -46.34
C LYS A 17 -11.43 19.04 -44.98
N ALA A 18 -10.95 20.28 -44.88
CA ALA A 18 -11.07 21.09 -43.67
C ALA A 18 -12.54 21.35 -43.30
N ARG A 19 -13.37 21.71 -44.30
CA ARG A 19 -14.83 21.93 -44.07
C ARG A 19 -15.54 20.65 -43.64
N ALA A 20 -15.21 19.49 -44.23
CA ALA A 20 -15.79 18.19 -43.83
C ALA A 20 -15.37 17.77 -42.40
N ARG A 21 -14.10 18.07 -42.02
CA ARG A 21 -13.60 17.84 -40.68
C ARG A 21 -14.30 18.74 -39.65
N ASN A 22 -14.47 20.01 -39.96
CA ASN A 22 -15.16 20.96 -39.07
C ASN A 22 -16.65 20.59 -38.89
N ILE A 23 -17.32 20.09 -39.94
CA ILE A 23 -18.70 19.60 -39.87
C ILE A 23 -18.79 18.33 -38.98
N LYS A 24 -17.82 17.41 -39.06
CA LYS A 24 -17.75 16.24 -38.18
C LYS A 24 -17.51 16.64 -36.72
N LEU A 25 -16.60 17.57 -36.47
CA LEU A 25 -16.31 18.12 -35.15
C LEU A 25 -17.52 18.87 -34.61
N ALA A 26 -18.20 19.69 -35.39
CA ALA A 26 -19.44 20.38 -34.99
C ALA A 26 -20.57 19.41 -34.62
N LYS A 27 -20.72 18.30 -35.39
CA LYS A 27 -21.69 17.25 -35.07
C LYS A 27 -21.35 16.50 -33.77
N LEU A 28 -20.05 16.20 -33.57
CA LEU A 28 -19.59 15.58 -32.33
C LEU A 28 -19.82 16.51 -31.14
N PHE A 29 -19.50 17.80 -31.30
CA PHE A 29 -19.71 18.81 -30.26
C PHE A 29 -21.21 19.01 -29.94
N SER A 30 -22.08 19.01 -30.96
CA SER A 30 -23.52 19.05 -30.78
C SER A 30 -24.05 17.81 -30.06
N LEU A 31 -23.51 16.63 -30.34
CA LEU A 31 -23.87 15.39 -29.63
C LEU A 31 -23.43 15.45 -28.15
N ILE A 32 -22.24 15.94 -27.87
CA ILE A 32 -21.74 16.13 -26.49
C ILE A 32 -22.63 17.13 -25.74
N ILE A 33 -23.00 18.24 -26.38
CA ILE A 33 -23.91 19.23 -25.78
C ILE A 33 -25.28 18.63 -25.49
N VAL A 34 -25.82 17.82 -26.40
CA VAL A 34 -27.12 17.14 -26.21
C VAL A 34 -27.02 16.13 -25.08
N VAL A 35 -25.95 15.34 -25.00
CA VAL A 35 -25.72 14.39 -23.90
C VAL A 35 -25.51 15.12 -22.58
N ALA A 36 -24.73 16.21 -22.57
CA ALA A 36 -24.55 17.04 -21.38
C ALA A 36 -25.86 17.74 -20.95
N ALA A 37 -26.64 18.26 -21.89
CA ALA A 37 -27.94 18.85 -21.61
C ALA A 37 -28.96 17.82 -21.12
N ALA A 38 -28.94 16.59 -21.68
CA ALA A 38 -29.77 15.47 -21.19
C ALA A 38 -29.33 15.02 -19.78
N PHE A 39 -28.01 15.02 -19.51
CA PHE A 39 -27.46 14.71 -18.20
C PHE A 39 -27.79 15.78 -17.17
N VAL A 40 -27.60 17.06 -17.51
CA VAL A 40 -27.96 18.21 -16.64
C VAL A 40 -29.47 18.31 -16.48
N GLY A 41 -30.23 18.11 -17.54
CA GLY A 41 -31.70 18.06 -17.50
C GLY A 41 -32.23 16.90 -16.66
N GLY A 42 -31.66 15.72 -16.82
CA GLY A 42 -31.98 14.53 -15.99
C GLY A 42 -31.61 14.73 -14.52
N PHE A 43 -30.53 15.46 -14.25
CA PHE A 43 -30.08 15.78 -12.90
C PHE A 43 -30.95 16.87 -12.24
N ALA A 44 -31.33 17.90 -13.01
CA ALA A 44 -32.26 18.95 -12.56
C ALA A 44 -33.66 18.39 -12.26
N VAL A 45 -34.17 17.54 -13.14
CA VAL A 45 -35.45 16.84 -12.94
C VAL A 45 -35.41 15.92 -11.72
N ARG A 46 -34.27 15.25 -11.44
CA ARG A 46 -34.10 14.39 -10.27
C ARG A 46 -34.02 15.18 -8.95
N GLY A 47 -33.62 16.44 -9.01
CA GLY A 47 -33.52 17.33 -7.85
C GLY A 47 -34.77 18.16 -7.57
N ASP A 48 -35.66 18.30 -8.55
CA ASP A 48 -36.87 19.12 -8.46
C ASP A 48 -38.10 18.22 -8.18
N MET A 49 -38.46 18.16 -6.91
CA MET A 49 -39.58 17.32 -6.45
C MET A 49 -40.92 17.82 -6.90
N GLU A 50 -41.11 19.13 -7.12
CA GLU A 50 -42.36 19.69 -7.63
C GLU A 50 -42.57 19.27 -9.10
N LEU A 51 -41.47 19.24 -9.88
CA LEU A 51 -41.52 18.78 -11.28
C LEU A 51 -41.75 17.27 -11.38
N LEU A 52 -41.18 16.48 -10.47
CA LEU A 52 -41.42 15.04 -10.40
C LEU A 52 -42.87 14.71 -9.99
N ASP A 53 -43.42 15.47 -9.06
CA ASP A 53 -44.83 15.39 -8.68
C ASP A 53 -45.77 15.78 -9.84
N ALA A 54 -45.46 16.84 -10.57
CA ALA A 54 -46.22 17.27 -11.75
C ALA A 54 -46.16 16.25 -12.90
N LEU A 55 -45.08 15.45 -12.99
CA LEU A 55 -44.91 14.39 -13.98
C LEU A 55 -45.45 13.01 -13.52
N GLY A 56 -45.99 12.91 -12.29
CA GLY A 56 -46.52 11.66 -11.73
C GLY A 56 -45.42 10.61 -11.39
N LEU A 57 -44.16 11.04 -11.27
CA LEU A 57 -42.99 10.18 -11.05
C LEU A 57 -42.54 10.14 -9.59
N SER A 58 -43.23 10.82 -8.70
CA SER A 58 -42.90 10.91 -7.26
C SER A 58 -42.88 9.56 -6.52
N GLN A 59 -43.64 8.59 -7.03
CA GLN A 59 -43.69 7.23 -6.47
C GLN A 59 -42.42 6.39 -6.75
N LEU A 60 -41.53 6.86 -7.65
CA LEU A 60 -40.25 6.19 -7.93
C LEU A 60 -39.13 6.69 -7.01
N THR A 61 -39.41 7.73 -6.23
CA THR A 61 -38.44 8.27 -5.25
C THR A 61 -38.80 7.73 -3.87
N GLY A 62 -38.14 6.67 -3.43
CA GLY A 62 -38.37 6.06 -2.12
C GLY A 62 -38.24 7.03 -0.96
N THR A 63 -38.84 6.65 0.14
CA THR A 63 -38.88 7.16 1.53
C THR A 63 -38.10 8.43 1.93
N GLN A 64 -38.56 9.14 2.98
CA GLN A 64 -37.95 10.38 3.52
C GLN A 64 -36.45 10.28 3.79
N ASP A 65 -35.93 9.09 4.13
CA ASP A 65 -34.49 8.85 4.35
C ASP A 65 -33.68 8.93 3.05
N ALA A 66 -34.26 8.51 1.91
CA ALA A 66 -33.64 8.67 0.60
C ALA A 66 -33.59 10.12 0.16
N LYS A 67 -34.61 10.94 0.53
CA LYS A 67 -34.62 12.39 0.29
C LYS A 67 -33.55 13.12 1.08
N ALA A 68 -33.37 12.79 2.37
CA ALA A 68 -32.34 13.39 3.21
C ALA A 68 -30.93 12.99 2.74
N LYS A 69 -30.73 11.73 2.38
CA LYS A 69 -29.47 11.21 1.86
C LYS A 69 -29.13 11.78 0.47
N ALA A 70 -30.15 11.93 -0.40
CA ALA A 70 -29.99 12.58 -1.71
C ALA A 70 -29.66 14.08 -1.57
N ALA A 71 -30.32 14.78 -0.66
CA ALA A 71 -30.03 16.21 -0.38
C ALA A 71 -28.62 16.39 0.18
N GLN A 72 -28.18 15.53 1.10
CA GLN A 72 -26.84 15.58 1.68
C GLN A 72 -25.78 15.21 0.62
N THR A 73 -26.00 14.20 -0.20
CA THR A 73 -25.14 13.83 -1.33
C THR A 73 -25.07 14.93 -2.37
N GLN A 74 -26.21 15.56 -2.67
CA GLN A 74 -26.30 16.67 -3.62
C GLN A 74 -25.56 17.91 -3.10
N GLN A 75 -25.66 18.20 -1.80
CA GLN A 75 -24.95 19.32 -1.18
C GLN A 75 -23.43 19.11 -1.14
N THR A 76 -22.98 17.89 -0.84
CA THR A 76 -21.55 17.52 -0.87
C THR A 76 -21.01 17.52 -2.30
N TYR A 77 -21.77 17.01 -3.24
CA TYR A 77 -21.41 16.97 -4.67
C TYR A 77 -21.33 18.38 -5.27
N ASN A 78 -22.29 19.26 -4.93
CA ASN A 78 -22.29 20.66 -5.40
C ASN A 78 -21.12 21.48 -4.87
N SER A 79 -20.50 21.13 -3.74
CA SER A 79 -19.43 21.96 -3.16
C SER A 79 -18.09 21.83 -3.89
N LEU A 80 -17.65 20.64 -4.27
CA LEU A 80 -16.37 20.44 -4.94
C LEU A 80 -16.49 20.49 -6.47
N SER A 81 -17.38 19.74 -7.07
CA SER A 81 -17.53 19.71 -8.53
C SER A 81 -18.01 21.05 -9.09
N ALA A 82 -18.90 21.78 -8.38
CA ALA A 82 -19.33 23.11 -8.80
C ALA A 82 -18.18 24.12 -8.77
N ARG A 83 -17.33 24.09 -7.73
CA ARG A 83 -16.15 24.99 -7.64
C ARG A 83 -15.14 24.72 -8.74
N VAL A 84 -14.84 23.44 -8.98
CA VAL A 84 -13.91 23.04 -10.06
C VAL A 84 -14.49 23.40 -11.42
N GLY A 85 -15.77 23.13 -11.68
CA GLY A 85 -16.44 23.48 -12.93
C GLY A 85 -16.54 24.97 -13.18
N GLU A 86 -16.71 25.80 -12.14
CA GLU A 86 -16.66 27.26 -12.26
C GLU A 86 -15.25 27.73 -12.70
N VAL A 87 -14.19 27.23 -12.05
CA VAL A 87 -12.81 27.55 -12.40
C VAL A 87 -12.50 27.10 -13.83
N GLU A 88 -12.88 25.89 -14.21
CA GLU A 88 -12.71 25.36 -15.55
C GLU A 88 -13.43 26.22 -16.60
N THR A 89 -14.66 26.65 -16.30
CA THR A 89 -15.44 27.53 -17.18
C THR A 89 -14.74 28.87 -17.40
N ILE A 90 -14.19 29.47 -16.34
CA ILE A 90 -13.46 30.75 -16.42
C ILE A 90 -12.17 30.57 -17.25
N VAL A 91 -11.39 29.53 -16.95
CA VAL A 91 -10.14 29.26 -17.69
C VAL A 91 -10.42 29.03 -19.17
N ASN A 92 -11.39 28.22 -19.50
CA ASN A 92 -11.72 27.91 -20.91
C ASN A 92 -12.29 29.12 -21.68
N LYS A 93 -12.92 30.07 -20.98
CA LYS A 93 -13.56 31.23 -21.59
C LYS A 93 -12.65 32.45 -21.68
N ASP A 94 -11.91 32.72 -20.60
CA ASP A 94 -11.27 34.01 -20.39
C ASP A 94 -9.73 33.93 -20.30
N SER A 95 -9.12 32.72 -20.10
CA SER A 95 -7.67 32.57 -20.07
C SER A 95 -7.07 32.56 -21.47
N LEU A 96 -5.90 33.17 -21.60
CA LEU A 96 -5.10 33.11 -22.83
C LEU A 96 -4.37 31.77 -23.01
N ASP A 97 -4.14 31.06 -21.89
CA ASP A 97 -3.45 29.79 -21.85
C ASP A 97 -4.44 28.63 -21.65
N SER A 98 -4.19 27.52 -22.32
CA SER A 98 -4.90 26.26 -22.09
C SER A 98 -4.23 25.45 -21.00
N TYR A 99 -4.97 24.52 -20.39
CA TYR A 99 -4.41 23.52 -19.47
C TYR A 99 -4.37 22.14 -20.15
N ASP A 100 -3.44 21.32 -19.68
CA ASP A 100 -3.38 19.89 -20.02
C ASP A 100 -4.29 19.11 -19.08
N LEU A 101 -5.24 18.36 -19.63
CA LEU A 101 -6.27 17.66 -18.85
C LEU A 101 -5.68 16.58 -17.94
N ASP A 102 -4.71 15.82 -18.43
CA ASP A 102 -4.11 14.70 -17.67
C ASP A 102 -3.28 15.23 -16.51
N THR A 103 -2.49 16.28 -16.77
CA THR A 103 -1.72 16.97 -15.73
C THR A 103 -2.65 17.60 -14.67
N ALA A 104 -3.71 18.26 -15.08
CA ALA A 104 -4.67 18.87 -14.17
C ALA A 104 -5.38 17.80 -13.32
N THR A 105 -5.81 16.70 -13.96
CA THR A 105 -6.44 15.57 -13.28
C THR A 105 -5.51 14.97 -12.21
N THR A 106 -4.27 14.68 -12.57
CA THR A 106 -3.27 14.12 -11.65
C THR A 106 -3.06 15.03 -10.44
N LYS A 107 -2.78 16.33 -10.67
CA LYS A 107 -2.56 17.29 -9.58
C LYS A 107 -3.79 17.47 -8.68
N MET A 108 -4.98 17.49 -9.25
CA MET A 108 -6.22 17.64 -8.48
C MET A 108 -6.51 16.39 -7.63
N LEU A 109 -6.32 15.19 -8.19
CA LEU A 109 -6.57 13.96 -7.45
C LEU A 109 -5.49 13.69 -6.40
N ASP A 110 -4.23 14.06 -6.65
CA ASP A 110 -3.18 14.05 -5.64
C ASP A 110 -3.50 15.01 -4.49
N ALA A 111 -3.93 16.25 -4.79
CA ALA A 111 -4.35 17.21 -3.77
C ALA A 111 -5.58 16.72 -2.98
N PHE A 112 -6.53 16.07 -3.67
CA PHE A 112 -7.68 15.45 -3.00
C PHE A 112 -7.23 14.34 -2.06
N ALA A 113 -6.33 13.44 -2.49
CA ALA A 113 -5.78 12.38 -1.67
C ALA A 113 -5.13 12.94 -0.39
N VAL A 114 -4.27 13.93 -0.51
CA VAL A 114 -3.60 14.59 0.63
C VAL A 114 -4.60 15.30 1.57
N SER A 115 -5.77 15.72 1.07
CA SER A 115 -6.80 16.37 1.90
C SER A 115 -7.60 15.39 2.76
N THR A 116 -7.47 14.10 2.55
CA THR A 116 -8.12 13.06 3.37
C THR A 116 -7.28 12.74 4.61
N GLN A 117 -7.89 12.04 5.57
CA GLN A 117 -7.17 11.53 6.75
C GLN A 117 -6.53 10.16 6.50
N ASP A 118 -6.69 9.59 5.29
CA ASP A 118 -6.05 8.33 4.91
C ASP A 118 -4.65 8.61 4.34
N PRO A 119 -3.58 8.32 5.08
CA PRO A 119 -2.21 8.59 4.63
C PRO A 119 -1.79 7.70 3.45
N TYR A 120 -2.55 6.64 3.18
CA TYR A 120 -2.29 5.68 2.10
C TYR A 120 -3.14 5.94 0.86
N LEU A 121 -4.10 6.89 0.91
CA LEU A 121 -4.91 7.22 -0.26
C LEU A 121 -4.04 7.88 -1.32
N ARG A 122 -4.03 7.30 -2.53
CA ARG A 122 -3.24 7.76 -3.67
C ARG A 122 -3.97 7.58 -4.97
N TYR A 123 -3.81 8.53 -5.84
CA TYR A 123 -4.13 8.38 -7.24
C TYR A 123 -2.88 7.94 -8.02
N TYR A 124 -3.03 6.96 -8.87
CA TYR A 124 -2.05 6.55 -9.85
C TYR A 124 -2.61 6.86 -11.23
N ASP A 125 -1.94 7.70 -12.00
CA ASP A 125 -2.28 7.83 -13.42
C ASP A 125 -2.02 6.51 -14.17
N ALA A 126 -2.44 6.40 -15.42
CA ALA A 126 -2.36 5.15 -16.16
C ALA A 126 -0.92 4.61 -16.28
N SER A 127 0.08 5.49 -16.38
CA SER A 127 1.48 5.10 -16.53
C SER A 127 2.07 4.60 -15.20
N ARG A 128 1.82 5.30 -14.11
CA ARG A 128 2.22 4.90 -12.75
C ARG A 128 1.52 3.61 -12.33
N PHE A 129 0.22 3.47 -12.66
CA PHE A 129 -0.52 2.25 -12.35
C PHE A 129 0.03 1.04 -13.11
N ALA A 130 0.28 1.16 -14.41
CA ALA A 130 0.90 0.10 -15.20
C ALA A 130 2.29 -0.29 -14.66
N ALA A 131 3.09 0.68 -14.25
CA ALA A 131 4.38 0.43 -13.61
C ALA A 131 4.23 -0.30 -12.27
N SER A 132 3.28 0.11 -11.40
CA SER A 132 3.08 -0.50 -10.08
C SER A 132 2.45 -1.90 -10.13
N SER A 133 1.57 -2.17 -11.10
CA SER A 133 0.85 -3.44 -11.23
C SER A 133 1.71 -4.59 -11.78
N SER A 134 2.81 -4.29 -12.44
CA SER A 134 3.75 -5.30 -12.94
C SER A 134 4.54 -6.03 -11.82
N THR A 135 4.36 -5.63 -10.56
CA THR A 135 5.07 -6.17 -9.38
C THR A 135 4.26 -7.12 -8.50
N SER A 136 3.20 -7.74 -9.00
CA SER A 136 2.31 -8.61 -8.20
C SER A 136 3.00 -9.83 -7.56
N ASP A 137 4.25 -10.14 -7.88
CA ASP A 137 5.04 -11.17 -7.22
C ASP A 137 6.00 -10.54 -6.20
N ALA A 138 5.51 -10.38 -4.97
CA ALA A 138 6.34 -10.06 -3.79
C ALA A 138 7.34 -11.19 -3.43
N SER A 139 7.74 -12.00 -4.41
CA SER A 139 8.73 -13.07 -4.25
C SER A 139 10.17 -12.59 -4.41
N ASP A 140 10.38 -11.37 -4.90
CA ASP A 140 11.71 -10.78 -5.03
C ASP A 140 12.13 -10.13 -3.71
N ASN A 141 12.78 -10.91 -2.88
CA ASN A 141 13.43 -10.49 -1.65
C ASN A 141 14.55 -9.49 -1.93
N GLY A 142 14.22 -8.19 -2.09
CA GLY A 142 15.19 -7.11 -2.12
C GLY A 142 16.23 -7.17 -3.24
N GLY A 143 15.96 -7.88 -4.33
CA GLY A 143 16.78 -7.85 -5.53
C GLY A 143 16.98 -6.40 -5.99
N GLY A 144 18.18 -6.06 -6.42
CA GLY A 144 18.53 -4.76 -6.93
C GLY A 144 19.59 -4.07 -6.09
N ILE A 145 19.25 -3.35 -5.05
CA ILE A 145 20.19 -2.52 -4.28
C ILE A 145 20.50 -3.03 -2.88
N GLY A 146 19.81 -4.10 -2.45
CA GLY A 146 19.98 -4.72 -1.14
C GLY A 146 19.25 -4.01 0.01
N VAL A 147 18.04 -3.51 -0.26
CA VAL A 147 17.15 -2.91 0.72
C VAL A 147 15.78 -3.58 0.65
N LEU A 148 15.25 -3.95 1.81
CA LEU A 148 13.84 -4.29 1.96
C LEU A 148 13.08 -3.02 2.34
N PHE A 149 12.02 -2.72 1.61
CA PHE A 149 11.21 -1.53 1.83
C PHE A 149 9.90 -1.84 2.52
N ASN A 150 9.47 -0.93 3.37
CA ASN A 150 8.11 -0.84 3.87
C ASN A 150 7.57 0.57 3.63
N GLU A 151 6.31 0.80 3.95
CA GLU A 151 5.63 2.08 3.80
C GLU A 151 5.03 2.52 5.13
N TYR A 152 5.33 3.73 5.54
CA TYR A 152 4.77 4.39 6.71
C TYR A 152 4.23 5.76 6.31
N ASN A 153 2.97 6.04 6.68
CA ASN A 153 2.27 7.28 6.32
C ASN A 153 2.44 7.63 4.82
N GLY A 154 2.34 6.59 3.97
CA GLY A 154 2.44 6.74 2.53
C GLY A 154 3.84 7.02 1.97
N SER A 155 4.90 6.95 2.74
CA SER A 155 6.28 7.09 2.28
C SER A 155 7.07 5.81 2.50
N ALA A 156 7.81 5.39 1.48
CA ALA A 156 8.69 4.23 1.57
C ALA A 156 9.88 4.54 2.47
N TYR A 157 10.30 3.54 3.24
CA TYR A 157 11.52 3.59 4.03
C TYR A 157 12.26 2.25 4.01
N ALA A 158 13.56 2.27 4.28
CA ALA A 158 14.38 1.07 4.42
C ALA A 158 14.03 0.36 5.73
N VAL A 159 13.43 -0.82 5.67
CA VAL A 159 13.12 -1.64 6.86
C VAL A 159 14.27 -2.56 7.22
N ASP A 160 14.99 -3.04 6.22
CA ASP A 160 16.21 -3.84 6.39
C ASP A 160 17.20 -3.49 5.27
N VAL A 161 18.49 -3.45 5.60
CA VAL A 161 19.59 -3.19 4.66
C VAL A 161 20.56 -4.36 4.73
N PHE A 162 20.69 -5.07 3.62
CA PHE A 162 21.40 -6.34 3.59
C PHE A 162 22.92 -6.15 3.61
N GLU A 163 23.58 -7.02 4.36
CA GLU A 163 25.02 -7.02 4.49
C GLU A 163 25.71 -7.22 3.12
N GLY A 164 26.77 -6.46 2.88
CA GLY A 164 27.53 -6.50 1.62
C GLY A 164 26.81 -5.85 0.43
N SER A 165 25.62 -5.27 0.63
CA SER A 165 24.85 -4.64 -0.44
C SER A 165 25.37 -3.28 -0.88
N SER A 166 24.98 -2.84 -2.07
CA SER A 166 25.26 -1.50 -2.59
C SER A 166 24.74 -0.40 -1.65
N ALA A 167 23.55 -0.63 -1.05
CA ALA A 167 22.97 0.30 -0.10
C ALA A 167 23.78 0.38 1.20
N GLN A 168 24.19 -0.76 1.77
CA GLN A 168 25.01 -0.76 2.98
C GLN A 168 26.36 -0.07 2.74
N MET A 169 27.01 -0.34 1.61
CA MET A 169 28.28 0.33 1.27
C MET A 169 28.12 1.84 1.09
N ALA A 170 26.92 2.31 0.76
CA ALA A 170 26.60 3.74 0.65
C ALA A 170 26.06 4.36 1.97
N ASP A 171 26.19 3.66 3.10
CA ASP A 171 25.71 4.08 4.44
C ASP A 171 24.20 4.28 4.52
N VAL A 172 23.40 3.60 3.67
CA VAL A 172 21.94 3.53 3.86
C VAL A 172 21.67 2.68 5.12
N ARG A 173 20.74 3.13 5.94
CA ARG A 173 20.41 2.51 7.22
C ARG A 173 18.93 2.25 7.33
N THR A 174 18.56 1.33 8.19
CA THR A 174 17.17 1.11 8.63
C THR A 174 16.55 2.44 9.07
N ASN A 175 15.29 2.66 8.65
CA ASN A 175 14.50 3.88 8.86
C ASN A 175 14.89 5.10 7.99
N ASP A 176 15.81 4.97 7.04
CA ASP A 176 15.99 6.01 6.01
C ASP A 176 14.75 6.04 5.10
N VAL A 177 14.12 7.21 4.99
CA VAL A 177 12.90 7.44 4.19
C VAL A 177 13.26 7.86 2.78
N VAL A 178 12.64 7.29 1.76
CA VAL A 178 12.84 7.65 0.36
C VAL A 178 12.18 9.00 0.06
N VAL A 179 12.96 9.96 -0.43
CA VAL A 179 12.50 11.30 -0.81
C VAL A 179 12.39 11.46 -2.32
N SER A 180 13.35 10.92 -3.08
CA SER A 180 13.30 10.95 -4.55
C SER A 180 14.03 9.76 -5.14
N ILE A 181 13.62 9.39 -6.35
CA ILE A 181 14.33 8.42 -7.20
C ILE A 181 14.63 9.11 -8.53
N ASP A 182 15.90 9.05 -8.97
CA ASP A 182 16.42 9.72 -10.18
C ASP A 182 16.05 11.20 -10.27
N GLY A 183 15.94 11.88 -9.11
CA GLY A 183 15.60 13.29 -8.99
C GLY A 183 14.11 13.61 -8.99
N ASP A 184 13.23 12.63 -9.21
CA ASP A 184 11.78 12.84 -9.14
C ASP A 184 11.32 12.98 -7.68
N ARG A 185 10.86 14.19 -7.33
CA ARG A 185 10.28 14.59 -6.04
C ARG A 185 8.82 15.03 -6.19
N SER A 186 8.18 14.74 -7.30
CA SER A 186 6.84 15.23 -7.60
C SER A 186 5.77 14.66 -6.66
N HIS A 187 6.07 13.52 -6.02
CA HIS A 187 5.18 12.83 -5.10
C HIS A 187 5.96 12.07 -4.01
N ALA A 188 5.26 11.62 -2.99
CA ALA A 188 5.83 10.67 -2.03
C ALA A 188 5.87 9.27 -2.64
N TRP A 189 6.99 8.58 -2.54
CA TRP A 189 7.20 7.25 -3.09
C TRP A 189 6.61 6.17 -2.19
N SER A 190 5.71 5.34 -2.69
CA SER A 190 5.25 4.15 -1.99
C SER A 190 6.29 3.02 -2.07
N ALA A 191 6.21 2.03 -1.17
CA ALA A 191 7.14 0.91 -1.19
C ALA A 191 7.07 0.11 -2.51
N SER A 192 5.88 -0.04 -3.10
CA SER A 192 5.70 -0.71 -4.39
C SER A 192 6.34 0.07 -5.55
N GLU A 193 6.16 1.40 -5.58
CA GLU A 193 6.80 2.25 -6.59
C GLU A 193 8.33 2.21 -6.50
N VAL A 194 8.88 2.29 -5.28
CA VAL A 194 10.33 2.16 -5.06
C VAL A 194 10.82 0.81 -5.56
N THR A 195 10.17 -0.29 -5.14
CA THR A 195 10.53 -1.64 -5.54
C THR A 195 10.53 -1.79 -7.05
N GLN A 196 9.56 -1.20 -7.74
CA GLN A 196 9.52 -1.19 -9.20
C GLN A 196 10.63 -0.34 -9.82
N ALA A 197 10.87 0.84 -9.30
CA ALA A 197 11.87 1.76 -9.84
C ALA A 197 13.31 1.22 -9.74
N ILE A 198 13.57 0.36 -8.75
CA ILE A 198 14.88 -0.31 -8.59
C ILE A 198 15.02 -1.61 -9.37
N LYS A 199 13.93 -2.15 -9.96
CA LYS A 199 14.00 -3.33 -10.87
C LYS A 199 14.59 -2.91 -12.21
N ARG A 200 15.90 -3.01 -12.29
CA ARG A 200 16.70 -2.65 -13.47
C ARG A 200 17.67 -3.76 -13.79
N ASP A 201 18.29 -3.71 -14.97
CA ASP A 201 19.32 -4.66 -15.34
C ASP A 201 20.49 -4.63 -14.34
N GLN A 202 21.06 -5.80 -14.07
CA GLN A 202 22.23 -5.93 -13.20
C GLN A 202 23.37 -5.03 -13.69
N GLY A 203 24.00 -4.31 -12.76
CA GLY A 203 25.03 -3.31 -13.02
C GLY A 203 24.50 -1.92 -13.35
N SER A 204 23.19 -1.76 -13.54
CA SER A 204 22.58 -0.43 -13.67
C SER A 204 22.69 0.37 -12.39
N GLN A 205 22.61 1.69 -12.52
CA GLN A 205 22.60 2.59 -11.36
C GLN A 205 21.21 3.19 -11.13
N VAL A 206 20.91 3.43 -9.87
CA VAL A 206 19.76 4.20 -9.42
C VAL A 206 20.23 5.27 -8.44
N VAL A 207 19.72 6.49 -8.60
CA VAL A 207 20.02 7.61 -7.71
C VAL A 207 18.85 7.79 -6.75
N ILE A 208 19.09 7.63 -5.45
CA ILE A 208 18.06 7.77 -4.43
C ILE A 208 18.46 8.86 -3.45
N THR A 209 17.56 9.81 -3.20
CA THR A 209 17.68 10.74 -2.08
C THR A 209 16.88 10.19 -0.91
N TRP A 210 17.52 10.13 0.22
CA TRP A 210 16.99 9.63 1.48
C TRP A 210 16.87 10.78 2.48
N ARG A 211 15.98 10.61 3.46
CA ARG A 211 15.90 11.46 4.65
C ARG A 211 16.12 10.59 5.88
N ARG A 212 17.18 10.90 6.64
CA ARG A 212 17.50 10.27 7.93
C ARG A 212 17.06 11.18 9.05
N GLY A 213 16.04 10.78 9.77
CA GLY A 213 15.49 11.49 10.92
C GLY A 213 15.67 10.73 12.22
N SER A 214 15.19 11.31 13.32
CA SER A 214 15.12 10.67 14.64
C SER A 214 13.99 9.64 14.74
N SER A 215 13.00 9.71 13.83
CA SER A 215 11.88 8.78 13.67
C SER A 215 11.37 8.84 12.21
N LEU A 216 10.47 7.93 11.84
CA LEU A 216 9.85 7.94 10.52
C LEU A 216 8.98 9.19 10.27
N ASP A 217 8.45 9.81 11.33
CA ASP A 217 7.67 11.05 11.27
C ASP A 217 8.52 12.33 11.24
N ASP A 218 9.85 12.21 11.41
CA ASP A 218 10.74 13.36 11.40
C ASP A 218 10.91 13.92 9.98
N THR A 219 10.13 14.95 9.66
CA THR A 219 10.20 15.65 8.35
C THR A 219 11.39 16.58 8.21
N LYS A 220 12.14 16.84 9.32
CA LYS A 220 13.31 17.73 9.37
C LYS A 220 14.64 16.98 9.39
N GLY A 221 14.60 15.67 9.18
CA GLY A 221 15.80 14.83 9.11
C GLY A 221 16.78 15.29 8.01
N THR A 222 18.02 14.85 8.13
CA THR A 222 19.06 15.18 7.14
C THR A 222 18.82 14.43 5.83
N GLU A 223 18.78 15.15 4.71
CA GLU A 223 18.74 14.54 3.39
C GLU A 223 20.16 14.27 2.88
N PHE A 224 20.33 13.11 2.25
CA PHE A 224 21.53 12.71 1.55
C PHE A 224 21.18 11.91 0.30
N THR A 225 22.07 11.92 -0.69
CA THR A 225 21.82 11.25 -1.97
C THR A 225 22.88 10.18 -2.20
N THR A 226 22.44 9.01 -2.65
CA THR A 226 23.28 7.87 -2.98
C THR A 226 23.11 7.48 -4.43
N THR A 227 24.19 7.01 -5.07
CA THR A 227 24.14 6.31 -6.34
C THR A 227 24.39 4.83 -6.07
N LEU A 228 23.38 3.99 -6.27
CA LEU A 228 23.39 2.59 -5.91
C LEU A 228 23.44 1.73 -7.15
N THR A 229 24.22 0.65 -7.10
CA THR A 229 24.32 -0.32 -8.19
C THR A 229 23.36 -1.47 -7.96
N VAL A 230 22.59 -1.81 -8.98
CA VAL A 230 21.68 -2.96 -8.98
C VAL A 230 22.51 -4.25 -9.07
N THR A 231 22.31 -5.15 -8.12
CA THR A 231 23.00 -6.45 -8.05
C THR A 231 21.98 -7.59 -7.95
N ASP A 232 22.36 -8.77 -8.36
CA ASP A 232 21.57 -9.99 -8.15
C ASP A 232 21.87 -10.54 -6.74
N GLN A 233 21.24 -9.95 -5.73
CA GLN A 233 21.42 -10.32 -4.35
C GLN A 233 20.22 -11.14 -3.87
N THR A 234 20.41 -12.44 -3.75
CA THR A 234 19.37 -13.34 -3.21
C THR A 234 19.51 -13.42 -1.69
N VAL A 235 18.52 -12.92 -0.97
CA VAL A 235 18.43 -13.06 0.48
C VAL A 235 17.46 -14.18 0.84
N LYS A 236 17.88 -15.07 1.74
CA LYS A 236 16.98 -16.12 2.25
C LYS A 236 15.88 -15.49 3.07
N ASN A 237 14.62 -15.72 2.67
CA ASN A 237 13.45 -15.20 3.38
C ASN A 237 13.27 -15.83 4.75
N VAL A 238 13.60 -17.13 4.89
CA VAL A 238 13.56 -17.84 6.17
C VAL A 238 14.95 -18.39 6.48
N ALA A 239 15.50 -17.98 7.62
CA ALA A 239 16.77 -18.48 8.15
C ALA A 239 16.52 -19.26 9.45
N THR A 240 17.31 -20.32 9.68
CA THR A 240 17.16 -21.20 10.85
C THR A 240 18.48 -21.44 11.54
N GLU A 241 18.42 -21.56 12.86
CA GLU A 241 19.54 -21.95 13.72
C GLU A 241 19.02 -22.88 14.83
N LEU A 242 19.83 -23.82 15.28
CA LEU A 242 19.54 -24.65 16.46
C LEU A 242 20.69 -24.44 17.46
N THR A 243 20.38 -23.83 18.58
CA THR A 243 21.34 -23.55 19.65
C THR A 243 20.73 -23.93 21.00
N ASN A 244 21.40 -24.75 21.79
CA ASN A 244 20.95 -25.21 23.10
C ASN A 244 19.52 -25.80 23.11
N ASN A 245 19.17 -26.57 22.07
CA ASN A 245 17.84 -27.13 21.82
C ASN A 245 16.74 -26.08 21.60
N VAL A 246 17.08 -24.82 21.37
CA VAL A 246 16.13 -23.78 20.92
C VAL A 246 16.23 -23.67 19.42
N GLY A 247 15.12 -23.89 18.73
CA GLY A 247 14.98 -23.68 17.28
C GLY A 247 14.68 -22.21 17.00
N TYR A 248 15.63 -21.51 16.39
CA TYR A 248 15.43 -20.13 15.94
C TYR A 248 15.00 -20.10 14.48
N ILE A 249 13.95 -19.35 14.19
CA ILE A 249 13.37 -19.17 12.85
C ILE A 249 13.20 -17.68 12.61
N GLN A 250 14.02 -17.10 11.73
CA GLN A 250 13.86 -15.71 11.30
C GLN A 250 13.06 -15.68 10.00
N VAL A 251 12.04 -14.80 9.93
CA VAL A 251 11.24 -14.57 8.72
C VAL A 251 11.39 -13.10 8.33
N LYS A 252 12.00 -12.85 7.18
CA LYS A 252 12.29 -11.49 6.70
C LYS A 252 11.06 -10.78 6.16
N GLN A 253 10.17 -11.51 5.47
CA GLN A 253 8.95 -10.99 4.87
C GLN A 253 7.88 -12.09 4.76
N ILE A 254 6.60 -11.73 4.78
CA ILE A 254 5.50 -12.67 4.59
C ILE A 254 5.15 -12.76 3.09
N THR A 255 5.93 -13.56 2.35
CA THR A 255 5.77 -13.82 0.91
C THR A 255 4.78 -14.97 0.65
N GLN A 256 4.43 -15.25 -0.62
CA GLN A 256 3.46 -16.29 -1.01
C GLN A 256 3.82 -17.70 -0.54
N ASN A 257 5.08 -17.97 -0.26
CA ASN A 257 5.59 -19.29 0.16
C ASN A 257 6.09 -19.32 1.61
N SER A 258 5.92 -18.24 2.37
CA SER A 258 6.48 -18.13 3.73
C SER A 258 5.94 -19.20 4.68
N ALA A 259 4.65 -19.54 4.59
CA ALA A 259 4.07 -20.60 5.40
C ALA A 259 4.75 -21.97 5.12
N GLN A 260 4.98 -22.29 3.84
CA GLN A 260 5.69 -23.52 3.48
C GLN A 260 7.13 -23.53 4.00
N LEU A 261 7.84 -22.41 3.90
CA LEU A 261 9.23 -22.30 4.40
C LEU A 261 9.29 -22.43 5.93
N VAL A 262 8.37 -21.81 6.65
CA VAL A 262 8.27 -21.91 8.12
C VAL A 262 7.90 -23.33 8.54
N ARG A 263 6.96 -23.99 7.83
CA ARG A 263 6.63 -25.41 8.06
C ARG A 263 7.88 -26.29 7.95
N GLN A 264 8.63 -26.12 6.87
CA GLN A 264 9.87 -26.89 6.66
C GLN A 264 10.90 -26.62 7.76
N ALA A 265 11.05 -25.34 8.16
CA ALA A 265 11.93 -24.95 9.26
C ALA A 265 11.56 -25.65 10.58
N ILE A 266 10.26 -25.68 10.94
CA ILE A 266 9.78 -26.35 12.15
C ILE A 266 10.10 -27.85 12.08
N VAL A 267 9.76 -28.52 10.97
CA VAL A 267 10.00 -29.96 10.79
C VAL A 267 11.50 -30.30 10.89
N ASP A 268 12.36 -29.52 10.22
CA ASP A 268 13.80 -29.74 10.23
C ASP A 268 14.42 -29.51 11.62
N LEU A 269 13.98 -28.48 12.34
CA LEU A 269 14.44 -28.18 13.70
C LEU A 269 13.96 -29.23 14.70
N ASP A 270 12.71 -29.72 14.56
CA ASP A 270 12.17 -30.82 15.36
C ASP A 270 13.01 -32.10 15.19
N ALA A 271 13.30 -32.45 13.95
CA ALA A 271 14.14 -33.62 13.63
C ALA A 271 15.56 -33.52 14.21
N ARG A 272 16.05 -32.28 14.41
CA ARG A 272 17.35 -31.96 15.03
C ARG A 272 17.28 -31.84 16.55
N GLY A 273 16.11 -32.03 17.16
CA GLY A 273 15.92 -32.05 18.60
C GLY A 273 15.59 -30.70 19.27
N ALA A 274 14.99 -29.77 18.53
CA ALA A 274 14.47 -28.54 19.13
C ALA A 274 13.42 -28.86 20.22
N GLN A 275 13.51 -28.20 21.37
CA GLN A 275 12.62 -28.36 22.52
C GLN A 275 11.73 -27.13 22.72
N SER A 276 12.14 -25.98 22.20
CA SER A 276 11.40 -24.72 22.16
C SER A 276 11.77 -23.94 20.92
N TYR A 277 11.03 -22.86 20.65
CA TYR A 277 11.20 -22.05 19.43
C TYR A 277 11.28 -20.55 19.73
N VAL A 278 12.06 -19.85 18.90
CA VAL A 278 12.01 -18.41 18.72
C VAL A 278 11.60 -18.12 17.28
N LEU A 279 10.48 -17.44 17.09
CA LEU A 279 10.05 -16.89 15.80
C LEU A 279 10.42 -15.41 15.74
N ASP A 280 11.46 -15.08 14.96
CA ASP A 280 11.92 -13.70 14.83
C ASP A 280 11.24 -13.00 13.64
N LEU A 281 10.42 -12.00 13.98
CA LEU A 281 9.68 -11.14 13.06
C LEU A 281 10.23 -9.69 13.07
N ARG A 282 11.40 -9.45 13.63
CA ARG A 282 12.02 -8.12 13.59
C ARG A 282 12.30 -7.71 12.15
N ASP A 283 12.11 -6.43 11.88
CA ASP A 283 12.33 -5.82 10.56
C ASP A 283 11.51 -6.51 9.43
N ASN A 284 10.37 -7.13 9.79
CA ASN A 284 9.46 -7.78 8.85
C ASN A 284 8.31 -6.83 8.47
N PRO A 285 8.24 -6.34 7.21
CA PRO A 285 7.20 -5.42 6.77
C PRO A 285 5.81 -6.04 6.61
N GLY A 286 5.66 -7.34 6.89
CA GLY A 286 4.45 -8.09 6.62
C GLY A 286 4.37 -8.62 5.20
N GLY A 287 3.16 -8.68 4.64
CA GLY A 287 2.86 -9.20 3.32
C GLY A 287 1.51 -9.91 3.25
N TYR A 288 1.48 -11.15 2.79
CA TYR A 288 0.24 -11.89 2.56
C TYR A 288 -0.46 -12.31 3.86
N LEU A 289 -1.67 -11.80 4.10
CA LEU A 289 -2.47 -12.16 5.28
C LEU A 289 -2.75 -13.67 5.34
N THR A 290 -3.02 -14.32 4.22
CA THR A 290 -3.27 -15.78 4.17
C THR A 290 -2.09 -16.56 4.73
N GLN A 291 -0.86 -16.16 4.38
CA GLN A 291 0.35 -16.79 4.87
C GLN A 291 0.57 -16.54 6.37
N ALA A 292 0.20 -15.35 6.86
CA ALA A 292 0.24 -15.06 8.30
C ALA A 292 -0.75 -15.93 9.08
N VAL A 293 -1.97 -16.15 8.54
CA VAL A 293 -2.96 -17.07 9.13
C VAL A 293 -2.42 -18.50 9.16
N ASP A 294 -1.82 -18.97 8.09
CA ASP A 294 -1.25 -20.33 8.02
C ASP A 294 -0.08 -20.48 9.00
N ILE A 295 0.86 -19.53 9.05
CA ILE A 295 1.99 -19.55 10.00
C ILE A 295 1.49 -19.56 11.46
N SER A 296 0.52 -18.73 11.80
CA SER A 296 -0.09 -18.71 13.14
C SER A 296 -0.74 -20.06 13.46
N SER A 297 -1.39 -20.69 12.47
CA SER A 297 -2.07 -21.98 12.62
C SER A 297 -1.12 -23.15 12.88
N TYR A 298 0.16 -23.02 12.56
CA TYR A 298 1.17 -24.03 12.93
C TYR A 298 1.40 -24.13 14.43
N PHE A 299 0.98 -23.13 15.17
CA PHE A 299 1.11 -23.02 16.63
C PHE A 299 -0.22 -22.97 17.35
N ILE A 300 -1.32 -22.56 16.70
CA ILE A 300 -2.65 -22.38 17.28
C ILE A 300 -3.61 -23.41 16.69
N LYS A 301 -4.16 -24.27 17.56
CA LYS A 301 -5.07 -25.35 17.13
C LYS A 301 -6.43 -24.85 16.71
N SER A 302 -6.97 -23.90 17.43
CA SER A 302 -8.30 -23.33 17.22
C SER A 302 -8.39 -21.95 17.85
N GLY A 303 -9.21 -21.08 17.29
CA GLY A 303 -9.42 -19.72 17.76
C GLY A 303 -9.28 -18.71 16.65
N THR A 304 -9.58 -17.47 16.97
CA THR A 304 -9.44 -16.35 16.03
C THR A 304 -7.96 -16.00 15.87
N ILE A 305 -7.54 -15.77 14.62
CA ILE A 305 -6.21 -15.25 14.28
C ILE A 305 -6.28 -13.74 14.11
N VAL A 306 -7.28 -13.22 13.41
CA VAL A 306 -7.45 -11.79 13.17
C VAL A 306 -8.91 -11.45 12.93
N ARG A 307 -9.30 -10.27 13.40
CA ARG A 307 -10.57 -9.62 13.09
C ARG A 307 -10.33 -8.55 12.03
N ILE A 308 -11.26 -8.39 11.10
CA ILE A 308 -11.16 -7.46 9.98
C ILE A 308 -12.43 -6.61 9.97
N THR A 309 -12.25 -5.31 10.13
CA THR A 309 -13.35 -4.33 10.12
C THR A 309 -13.31 -3.53 8.83
N THR A 310 -14.46 -3.40 8.14
CA THR A 310 -14.61 -2.59 6.93
C THR A 310 -15.70 -1.53 7.13
N LYS A 311 -15.79 -0.56 6.22
CA LYS A 311 -16.81 0.50 6.29
C LYS A 311 -18.25 -0.03 6.07
N SER A 312 -18.41 -1.10 5.33
CA SER A 312 -19.72 -1.55 4.80
C SER A 312 -20.21 -2.87 5.37
N SER A 313 -19.39 -3.60 6.10
CA SER A 313 -19.74 -4.92 6.63
C SER A 313 -19.52 -4.99 8.14
N ASP A 314 -20.29 -5.88 8.77
CA ASP A 314 -19.97 -6.37 10.10
C ASP A 314 -18.55 -6.97 10.09
N GLU A 315 -17.93 -6.99 11.26
CA GLU A 315 -16.61 -7.57 11.46
C GLU A 315 -16.55 -9.01 10.91
N THR A 316 -15.48 -9.31 10.17
CA THR A 316 -15.18 -10.66 9.70
C THR A 316 -13.95 -11.19 10.42
N THR A 317 -13.89 -12.51 10.63
CA THR A 317 -12.77 -13.16 11.32
C THR A 317 -12.06 -14.16 10.40
N LYS A 318 -10.74 -14.31 10.61
CA LYS A 318 -9.99 -15.46 10.14
C LYS A 318 -9.60 -16.30 11.36
N ASN A 319 -9.88 -17.58 11.29
CA ASN A 319 -9.61 -18.52 12.35
C ASN A 319 -8.44 -19.45 12.00
N ALA A 320 -7.87 -20.07 13.01
CA ALA A 320 -6.84 -21.10 12.84
C ALA A 320 -7.38 -22.26 12.00
N THR A 321 -6.52 -22.80 11.11
CA THR A 321 -6.85 -23.91 10.20
C THR A 321 -6.86 -25.27 10.90
N GLY A 322 -6.23 -25.37 12.08
CA GLY A 322 -6.07 -26.61 12.82
C GLY A 322 -4.80 -27.40 12.48
N ASP A 323 -3.97 -26.90 11.58
CA ASP A 323 -2.72 -27.54 11.10
C ASP A 323 -1.54 -27.36 12.06
N VAL A 324 -1.73 -27.67 13.35
CA VAL A 324 -0.69 -27.51 14.37
C VAL A 324 0.51 -28.42 14.07
N LEU A 325 1.71 -27.85 14.04
CA LEU A 325 2.97 -28.56 13.85
C LEU A 325 3.68 -28.82 15.19
N THR A 326 3.55 -27.89 16.14
CA THR A 326 4.22 -27.98 17.43
C THR A 326 3.44 -27.27 18.54
N ASP A 327 3.42 -27.88 19.72
CA ASP A 327 2.91 -27.31 20.98
C ASP A 327 4.04 -26.88 21.93
N LYS A 328 5.31 -27.07 21.50
CA LYS A 328 6.49 -26.70 22.30
C LYS A 328 6.51 -25.20 22.61
N PRO A 329 7.18 -24.79 23.71
CA PRO A 329 7.28 -23.37 24.08
C PRO A 329 7.73 -22.50 22.93
N LEU A 330 7.11 -21.32 22.80
CA LEU A 330 7.36 -20.39 21.70
C LEU A 330 7.56 -18.97 22.24
N VAL A 331 8.60 -18.33 21.75
CA VAL A 331 8.84 -16.89 21.92
C VAL A 331 8.72 -16.24 20.55
N VAL A 332 8.07 -15.09 20.47
CA VAL A 332 8.06 -14.25 19.25
C VAL A 332 8.87 -13.01 19.51
N LEU A 333 9.85 -12.77 18.68
CA LEU A 333 10.73 -11.62 18.76
C LEU A 333 10.30 -10.54 17.76
N VAL A 334 10.04 -9.33 18.25
CA VAL A 334 9.47 -8.21 17.48
C VAL A 334 10.23 -6.91 17.72
N ASN A 335 10.11 -5.95 16.79
CA ASN A 335 10.62 -4.60 16.97
C ASN A 335 9.72 -3.54 16.31
N GLY A 336 10.10 -2.27 16.39
CA GLY A 336 9.35 -1.14 15.81
C GLY A 336 9.19 -1.17 14.28
N ASN A 337 9.85 -2.08 13.58
CA ASN A 337 9.70 -2.32 12.14
C ASN A 337 8.88 -3.59 11.81
N THR A 338 8.52 -4.39 12.81
CA THR A 338 7.53 -5.47 12.64
C THR A 338 6.18 -4.85 12.29
N SER A 339 5.57 -5.23 11.16
CA SER A 339 4.48 -4.46 10.57
C SER A 339 3.41 -5.35 9.91
N SER A 340 2.16 -4.84 9.86
CA SER A 340 1.07 -5.39 9.07
C SER A 340 0.79 -6.89 9.39
N SER A 341 0.83 -7.80 8.40
CA SER A 341 0.56 -9.23 8.63
C SER A 341 1.55 -9.90 9.59
N ALA A 342 2.76 -9.35 9.79
CA ALA A 342 3.66 -9.81 10.84
C ALA A 342 3.13 -9.43 12.25
N GLU A 343 2.45 -8.29 12.38
CA GLU A 343 1.76 -7.91 13.62
C GLU A 343 0.56 -8.82 13.88
N VAL A 344 -0.13 -9.28 12.82
CA VAL A 344 -1.22 -10.27 12.94
C VAL A 344 -0.69 -11.57 13.54
N ILE A 345 0.50 -12.07 13.11
CA ILE A 345 1.13 -13.26 13.70
C ILE A 345 1.41 -13.00 15.19
N ALA A 346 2.08 -11.91 15.53
CA ALA A 346 2.43 -11.57 16.90
C ALA A 346 1.18 -11.43 17.80
N ALA A 347 0.16 -10.70 17.32
CA ALA A 347 -1.10 -10.51 18.04
C ALA A 347 -1.84 -11.82 18.26
N SER A 348 -1.93 -12.66 17.21
CA SER A 348 -2.64 -13.94 17.30
C SER A 348 -1.99 -14.90 18.30
N LEU A 349 -0.67 -14.97 18.31
CA LEU A 349 0.09 -15.83 19.20
C LEU A 349 0.05 -15.33 20.65
N LYS A 350 0.04 -14.01 20.84
CA LYS A 350 -0.13 -13.38 22.15
C LYS A 350 -1.53 -13.61 22.72
N ASP A 351 -2.56 -13.21 21.99
CA ASP A 351 -3.94 -13.19 22.48
C ASP A 351 -4.53 -14.60 22.67
N ASN A 352 -3.99 -15.61 21.95
CA ASN A 352 -4.32 -17.01 22.20
C ASN A 352 -3.40 -17.65 23.26
N GLU A 353 -2.64 -16.86 24.02
CA GLU A 353 -1.72 -17.30 25.10
C GLU A 353 -0.73 -18.39 24.64
N ARG A 354 -0.36 -18.34 23.35
CA ARG A 354 0.47 -19.37 22.73
C ARG A 354 1.97 -19.04 22.77
N ALA A 355 2.32 -17.77 22.82
CA ALA A 355 3.71 -17.34 22.82
C ALA A 355 3.94 -16.15 23.75
N THR A 356 5.16 -16.05 24.26
CA THR A 356 5.67 -14.84 24.91
C THR A 356 6.28 -13.91 23.88
N ILE A 357 5.84 -12.65 23.85
CA ILE A 357 6.36 -11.63 22.94
C ILE A 357 7.52 -10.88 23.58
N VAL A 358 8.67 -10.86 22.92
CA VAL A 358 9.90 -10.20 23.39
C VAL A 358 10.31 -9.12 22.40
N GLY A 359 10.83 -7.99 22.86
CA GLY A 359 11.37 -6.93 22.01
C GLY A 359 10.86 -5.54 22.32
N THR A 360 10.48 -4.78 21.29
CA THR A 360 9.86 -3.46 21.41
C THR A 360 8.47 -3.45 20.74
N THR A 361 7.63 -2.46 21.08
CA THR A 361 6.34 -2.27 20.44
C THR A 361 6.48 -2.24 18.92
N THR A 362 5.60 -2.95 18.22
CA THR A 362 5.59 -3.04 16.75
C THR A 362 5.12 -1.74 16.10
N LEU A 363 5.21 -1.64 14.76
CA LEU A 363 4.96 -0.39 14.01
C LEU A 363 3.53 0.15 14.17
N GLY A 364 2.54 -0.72 14.26
CA GLY A 364 1.13 -0.31 14.31
C GLY A 364 0.52 -0.06 12.93
N LYS A 365 0.87 -0.86 11.93
CA LYS A 365 0.24 -0.82 10.60
C LYS A 365 -0.88 -1.84 10.52
N GLY A 366 -2.02 -1.51 11.13
CA GLY A 366 -3.23 -2.33 11.10
C GLY A 366 -4.14 -2.11 9.89
N SER A 367 -3.79 -1.18 9.00
CA SER A 367 -4.61 -0.82 7.85
C SER A 367 -4.36 -1.70 6.63
N VAL A 368 -5.43 -1.96 5.85
CA VAL A 368 -5.41 -2.75 4.61
C VAL A 368 -5.76 -1.87 3.44
N GLN A 369 -4.84 -1.74 2.50
CA GLN A 369 -5.07 -0.96 1.29
C GLN A 369 -5.59 -1.87 0.18
N VAL A 370 -6.53 -1.33 -0.61
CA VAL A 370 -6.98 -1.90 -1.88
C VAL A 370 -6.77 -0.89 -3.00
N THR A 371 -6.56 -1.39 -4.20
CA THR A 371 -6.44 -0.58 -5.42
C THR A 371 -7.66 -0.82 -6.29
N HIS A 372 -8.31 0.26 -6.71
CA HIS A 372 -9.49 0.26 -7.57
C HIS A 372 -9.17 0.97 -8.88
N GLU A 373 -9.30 0.25 -10.01
CA GLU A 373 -9.10 0.83 -11.34
C GLU A 373 -10.21 1.83 -11.67
N LEU A 374 -9.85 2.95 -12.26
CA LEU A 374 -10.78 4.02 -12.62
C LEU A 374 -11.17 3.94 -14.10
N THR A 375 -12.42 4.23 -14.39
CA THR A 375 -13.00 4.10 -15.74
C THR A 375 -12.38 5.04 -16.77
N PHE A 376 -11.77 6.13 -16.33
CA PHE A 376 -11.07 7.09 -17.19
C PHE A 376 -9.55 6.82 -17.28
N GLY A 377 -9.08 5.71 -16.70
CA GLY A 377 -7.68 5.30 -16.64
C GLY A 377 -7.04 5.56 -15.29
N GLY A 378 -5.96 4.80 -15.01
CA GLY A 378 -5.29 4.84 -13.73
C GLY A 378 -6.06 4.12 -12.63
N ALA A 379 -5.66 4.34 -11.37
CA ALA A 379 -6.25 3.67 -10.22
C ALA A 379 -6.23 4.55 -8.95
N LEU A 380 -7.13 4.23 -8.02
CA LEU A 380 -7.15 4.80 -6.69
C LEU A 380 -6.80 3.71 -5.67
N ARG A 381 -5.74 3.91 -4.89
CA ARG A 381 -5.42 3.11 -3.72
C ARG A 381 -5.96 3.81 -2.47
N TYR A 382 -6.63 3.07 -1.60
CA TYR A 382 -7.20 3.60 -0.36
C TYR A 382 -7.26 2.53 0.73
N THR A 383 -7.39 2.96 1.99
CA THR A 383 -7.59 2.06 3.12
C THR A 383 -9.04 1.54 3.13
N ALA A 384 -9.20 0.23 2.96
CA ALA A 384 -10.50 -0.45 2.88
C ALA A 384 -10.90 -1.18 4.15
N ALA A 385 -9.92 -1.58 4.99
CA ALA A 385 -10.15 -2.33 6.20
C ALA A 385 -9.08 -2.06 7.26
N TYR A 386 -9.40 -2.45 8.49
CA TYR A 386 -8.47 -2.46 9.61
C TYR A 386 -8.41 -3.85 10.24
N TYR A 387 -7.21 -4.24 10.66
CA TYR A 387 -6.98 -5.43 11.46
C TYR A 387 -7.11 -5.12 12.94
N LYS A 388 -7.77 -6.02 13.65
CA LYS A 388 -7.78 -6.09 15.10
C LYS A 388 -7.26 -7.44 15.57
N SER A 389 -6.73 -7.45 16.77
CA SER A 389 -6.27 -8.67 17.41
C SER A 389 -7.44 -9.65 17.70
N PRO A 390 -7.18 -10.92 18.03
CA PRO A 390 -8.23 -11.85 18.46
C PRO A 390 -9.12 -11.33 19.59
N LEU A 391 -8.56 -10.57 20.54
CA LEU A 391 -9.27 -9.96 21.67
C LEU A 391 -9.87 -8.58 21.37
N ASP A 392 -10.01 -8.22 20.07
CA ASP A 392 -10.62 -6.97 19.60
C ASP A 392 -9.81 -5.69 19.91
N HIS A 393 -8.48 -5.82 20.12
CA HIS A 393 -7.62 -4.65 20.25
C HIS A 393 -7.23 -4.11 18.87
N ASP A 394 -7.24 -2.79 18.71
CA ASP A 394 -6.78 -2.13 17.50
C ASP A 394 -5.26 -2.32 17.35
N ILE A 395 -4.83 -2.70 16.15
CA ILE A 395 -3.41 -2.78 15.79
C ILE A 395 -2.97 -1.44 15.18
N ASP A 396 -3.86 -0.81 14.38
CA ASP A 396 -3.55 0.42 13.66
C ASP A 396 -3.23 1.58 14.61
N GLY A 397 -2.06 2.21 14.41
CA GLY A 397 -1.56 3.30 15.24
C GLY A 397 -1.07 2.91 16.65
N LEU A 398 -1.32 1.67 17.11
CA LEU A 398 -0.95 1.23 18.46
C LEU A 398 0.17 0.18 18.45
N GLY A 399 0.18 -0.73 17.48
CA GLY A 399 1.08 -1.86 17.43
C GLY A 399 0.82 -2.89 18.54
N ILE A 400 1.71 -3.87 18.62
CA ILE A 400 1.67 -4.95 19.60
C ILE A 400 2.74 -4.69 20.65
N ASN A 401 2.35 -4.51 21.90
CA ASN A 401 3.27 -4.37 23.01
C ASN A 401 3.87 -5.73 23.37
N PRO A 402 5.19 -5.84 23.56
CA PRO A 402 5.82 -7.06 24.01
C PRO A 402 5.45 -7.36 25.48
N ASP A 403 5.54 -8.64 25.89
CA ASP A 403 5.41 -9.08 27.27
C ASP A 403 6.72 -8.81 28.03
N ILE A 404 7.84 -8.94 27.34
CA ILE A 404 9.18 -8.63 27.84
C ILE A 404 9.79 -7.55 26.95
N SER A 405 9.86 -6.32 27.46
CA SER A 405 10.41 -5.18 26.73
C SER A 405 11.92 -5.14 26.79
N ILE A 406 12.57 -5.06 25.64
CA ILE A 406 14.02 -4.86 25.53
C ILE A 406 14.37 -4.05 24.28
N GLY A 407 15.05 -2.92 24.44
CA GLY A 407 15.58 -2.12 23.34
C GLY A 407 16.75 -2.81 22.64
N ARG A 408 17.02 -2.42 21.38
CA ARG A 408 18.18 -2.88 20.62
C ARG A 408 19.45 -2.29 21.21
N SER A 409 20.51 -3.10 21.34
CA SER A 409 21.87 -2.65 21.61
C SER A 409 22.65 -2.51 20.30
N ASP A 410 23.57 -1.55 20.25
CA ASP A 410 24.44 -1.35 19.07
C ASP A 410 25.59 -2.38 19.00
N ASP A 411 25.99 -2.96 20.14
CA ASP A 411 27.18 -3.82 20.23
C ASP A 411 26.90 -5.33 20.13
N ASP A 412 25.68 -5.76 20.51
CA ASP A 412 25.30 -7.18 20.53
C ASP A 412 23.80 -7.32 20.20
N ASP A 413 23.39 -8.45 19.62
CA ASP A 413 21.98 -8.78 19.45
C ASP A 413 21.36 -9.25 20.79
N ASN A 414 21.27 -8.31 21.73
CA ASN A 414 20.74 -8.51 23.07
C ASN A 414 19.26 -8.97 23.04
N GLN A 415 18.49 -8.55 22.03
CA GLN A 415 17.09 -8.96 21.85
C GLN A 415 17.02 -10.46 21.48
N LYS A 416 17.85 -10.93 20.54
CA LYS A 416 17.93 -12.36 20.19
C LYS A 416 18.41 -13.18 21.38
N SER A 417 19.43 -12.72 22.08
CA SER A 417 19.98 -13.41 23.24
C SER A 417 18.91 -13.61 24.32
N LEU A 418 18.15 -12.56 24.69
CA LEU A 418 17.07 -12.65 25.66
C LEU A 418 15.95 -13.57 25.19
N ALA A 419 15.54 -13.50 23.91
CA ALA A 419 14.51 -14.38 23.37
C ALA A 419 14.91 -15.87 23.42
N MET A 420 16.18 -16.17 23.09
CA MET A 420 16.73 -17.52 23.18
C MET A 420 16.80 -18.04 24.62
N GLU A 421 17.24 -17.21 25.57
CA GLU A 421 17.26 -17.54 27.00
C GLU A 421 15.86 -17.76 27.55
N THR A 422 14.90 -16.89 27.17
CA THR A 422 13.48 -17.04 27.55
C THR A 422 12.91 -18.37 27.03
N ALA A 423 13.09 -18.67 25.74
CA ALA A 423 12.60 -19.92 25.16
C ALA A 423 13.25 -21.17 25.80
N GLN A 424 14.52 -21.08 26.19
CA GLN A 424 15.23 -22.17 26.88
C GLN A 424 14.71 -22.38 28.33
N SER A 425 14.36 -21.31 29.04
CA SER A 425 13.86 -21.39 30.41
C SER A 425 12.48 -22.08 30.48
N MET A 426 11.63 -21.83 29.48
CA MET A 426 10.28 -22.41 29.38
C MET A 426 10.27 -23.95 29.19
N VAL A 427 11.38 -24.56 28.81
CA VAL A 427 11.51 -26.04 28.69
C VAL A 427 11.79 -26.69 30.04
N ARG A 428 12.27 -25.92 31.03
CA ARG A 428 12.69 -26.43 32.33
C ARG A 428 11.57 -26.39 33.40
N GLU A 429 10.48 -25.70 33.09
CA GLU A 429 9.26 -25.68 33.90
C GLU A 429 8.28 -26.78 33.44
#